data_88fb86aa308eeca563d70342e651b933
#
_entry.id   88fb86aa308eeca563d70342e651b933
#
_cell.length_a   1.000
_cell.length_b   1.000
_cell.length_c   1.000
_cell.angle_alpha   90.00
_cell.angle_beta   90.00
_cell.angle_gamma   90.00
#
_symmetry.space_group_name_H-M   'P 1'
#
loop_
_entity.id
_entity.type
_entity.pdbx_description
1 polymer ?
#
loop_
_entity_poly.entity_id
_entity_poly.type
_entity_poly.pdbx_seq_one_letter_code
_entity_poly.pdbx_strand_id
1 'polypeptide(L)'
;HTVSGIAVICGAVSGNLEVIDIDTKHNGWENADALAAKHGAFPDTLAVETGTGGGHLYFAHPGGIVRPSVGKLAPGIDVRGDGSYIVAPPSLHASGKQYEWIHPLEVTEPARIPLWLIRLIAETQPPTTHTTTAGAAIPGDGGPILEGERDKRLASLSGAMRRQGATGAEILTALEAINGRCVPPLPQAQLEKIANSIARYPAGQPSPPSAMRGRRPDGAVRNGR
;
A
#
# COMPACT_ATOMS: atom_id res chain seq x y z
N HIS A 1 15.80 20.09 -12.34
CA HIS A 1 14.68 19.90 -11.42
C HIS A 1 15.24 19.34 -10.11
N THR A 2 15.14 20.11 -9.05
CA THR A 2 15.51 19.64 -7.70
C THR A 2 14.35 18.80 -7.18
N VAL A 3 14.57 17.51 -6.94
CA VAL A 3 13.58 16.65 -6.28
C VAL A 3 13.56 17.05 -4.81
N SER A 4 12.44 17.57 -4.32
CA SER A 4 12.28 18.02 -2.94
C SER A 4 11.87 16.90 -1.97
N GLY A 5 11.50 15.73 -2.49
CA GLY A 5 11.11 14.60 -1.68
C GLY A 5 10.84 13.33 -2.49
N ILE A 6 10.90 12.21 -1.80
CA ILE A 6 10.60 10.87 -2.30
C ILE A 6 9.42 10.32 -1.52
N ALA A 7 8.49 9.68 -2.21
CA ALA A 7 7.40 8.94 -1.59
C ALA A 7 7.44 7.48 -2.04
N VAL A 8 7.25 6.56 -1.11
CA VAL A 8 7.12 5.13 -1.36
C VAL A 8 5.64 4.76 -1.31
N ILE A 9 5.13 4.16 -2.37
CA ILE A 9 3.75 3.69 -2.42
C ILE A 9 3.67 2.38 -1.63
N CYS A 10 2.67 2.27 -0.73
CA CYS A 10 2.44 1.08 0.08
C CYS A 10 1.47 0.10 -0.60
N GLY A 11 1.44 -1.13 -0.09
CA GLY A 11 0.53 -2.19 -0.53
C GLY A 11 1.06 -3.05 -1.66
N ALA A 12 0.14 -3.71 -2.36
CA ALA A 12 0.43 -4.74 -3.37
C ALA A 12 1.33 -4.25 -4.51
N VAL A 13 1.25 -2.98 -4.90
CA VAL A 13 2.07 -2.38 -5.96
C VAL A 13 3.56 -2.38 -5.63
N SER A 14 3.91 -2.39 -4.36
CA SER A 14 5.29 -2.42 -3.85
C SER A 14 5.63 -3.76 -3.17
N GLY A 15 5.10 -4.87 -3.68
CA GLY A 15 5.39 -6.19 -3.15
C GLY A 15 4.73 -6.49 -1.81
N ASN A 16 3.56 -5.92 -1.57
CA ASN A 16 2.81 -5.96 -0.31
C ASN A 16 3.55 -5.25 0.83
N LEU A 17 4.16 -4.11 0.52
CA LEU A 17 4.81 -3.29 1.51
C LEU A 17 3.77 -2.63 2.41
N GLU A 18 3.90 -2.82 3.70
CA GLU A 18 3.09 -2.18 4.73
C GLU A 18 3.97 -1.37 5.67
N VAL A 19 3.52 -0.19 6.06
CA VAL A 19 4.29 0.67 6.95
C VAL A 19 3.46 1.04 8.16
N ILE A 20 4.05 0.89 9.32
CA ILE A 20 3.53 1.44 10.57
C ILE A 20 4.19 2.80 10.77
N ASP A 21 3.36 3.83 10.74
CA ASP A 21 3.76 5.22 10.87
C ASP A 21 3.48 5.68 12.31
N ILE A 22 4.54 6.05 13.04
CA ILE A 22 4.51 6.39 14.46
C ILE A 22 4.68 7.91 14.60
N ASP A 23 3.63 8.59 15.06
CA ASP A 23 3.61 10.06 15.23
C ASP A 23 3.83 10.46 16.70
N THR A 24 4.85 11.26 16.94
CA THR A 24 5.19 11.77 18.28
C THR A 24 4.12 12.66 18.92
N LYS A 25 3.26 13.30 18.10
CA LYS A 25 2.24 14.22 18.63
C LYS A 25 1.20 13.57 19.53
N HIS A 26 1.03 12.24 19.42
CA HIS A 26 0.04 11.48 20.15
C HIS A 26 0.66 10.37 21.00
N ASN A 27 1.89 10.59 21.50
CA ASN A 27 2.66 9.61 22.26
C ASN A 27 2.82 8.28 21.49
N GLY A 28 3.08 8.38 20.19
CA GLY A 28 3.12 7.19 19.32
C GLY A 28 4.13 6.15 19.77
N TRP A 29 5.32 6.55 20.21
CA TRP A 29 6.35 5.62 20.70
C TRP A 29 5.93 4.91 21.98
N GLU A 30 5.39 5.60 22.97
CA GLU A 30 4.89 5.02 24.22
C GLU A 30 3.73 4.05 23.94
N ASN A 31 2.88 4.39 22.98
CA ASN A 31 1.79 3.52 22.54
C ASN A 31 2.31 2.30 21.77
N ALA A 32 3.37 2.45 20.97
CA ALA A 32 4.03 1.33 20.29
C ALA A 32 4.68 0.37 21.29
N ASP A 33 5.35 0.89 22.32
CA ASP A 33 5.92 0.10 23.43
C ASP A 33 4.82 -0.65 24.20
N ALA A 34 3.70 0.00 24.45
CA ALA A 34 2.55 -0.62 25.10
C ALA A 34 1.94 -1.77 24.24
N LEU A 35 1.85 -1.58 22.93
CA LEU A 35 1.44 -2.65 22.02
C LEU A 35 2.44 -3.80 22.01
N ALA A 36 3.74 -3.49 21.97
CA ALA A 36 4.80 -4.49 22.01
C ALA A 36 4.79 -5.29 23.33
N ALA A 37 4.60 -4.64 24.45
CA ALA A 37 4.50 -5.29 25.75
C ALA A 37 3.28 -6.23 25.85
N LYS A 38 2.17 -5.88 25.20
CA LYS A 38 0.93 -6.65 25.24
C LYS A 38 0.90 -7.80 24.25
N HIS A 39 1.44 -7.61 23.07
CA HIS A 39 1.24 -8.53 21.94
C HIS A 39 2.53 -9.22 21.47
N GLY A 40 3.69 -8.67 21.80
CA GLY A 40 5.01 -9.12 21.37
C GLY A 40 5.81 -8.00 20.69
N ALA A 41 7.12 -8.08 20.74
CA ALA A 41 8.00 -7.06 20.18
C ALA A 41 7.82 -6.89 18.66
N PHE A 42 8.04 -5.68 18.18
CA PHE A 42 8.27 -5.47 16.76
C PHE A 42 9.62 -6.10 16.40
N PRO A 43 9.70 -6.87 15.30
CA PRO A 43 10.98 -7.38 14.83
C PRO A 43 11.86 -6.25 14.30
N ASP A 44 13.17 -6.46 14.31
CA ASP A 44 14.09 -5.56 13.60
C ASP A 44 13.71 -5.52 12.14
N THR A 45 13.49 -4.32 11.61
CA THR A 45 13.03 -4.10 10.24
C THR A 45 13.63 -2.83 9.65
N LEU A 46 13.49 -2.68 8.34
CA LEU A 46 13.81 -1.41 7.70
C LEU A 46 13.00 -0.29 8.37
N ALA A 47 13.68 0.76 8.80
CA ALA A 47 13.06 1.84 9.56
C ALA A 47 13.63 3.21 9.19
N VAL A 48 12.77 4.22 9.32
CA VAL A 48 13.07 5.64 9.08
C VAL A 48 12.77 6.44 10.32
N GLU A 49 13.66 7.35 10.69
CA GLU A 49 13.34 8.44 11.60
C GLU A 49 12.73 9.60 10.80
N THR A 50 11.60 10.14 11.27
CA THR A 50 10.93 11.26 10.63
C THR A 50 11.51 12.59 11.14
N GLY A 51 11.31 13.67 10.36
CA GLY A 51 11.77 15.00 10.78
C GLY A 51 11.17 15.55 12.08
N THR A 52 10.19 14.87 12.66
CA THR A 52 9.58 15.20 13.97
C THR A 52 9.99 14.26 15.09
N GLY A 53 10.89 13.30 14.82
CA GLY A 53 11.30 12.27 15.78
C GLY A 53 10.32 11.10 15.89
N GLY A 54 9.34 11.01 15.00
CA GLY A 54 8.50 9.83 14.82
C GLY A 54 9.24 8.75 14.02
N GLY A 55 8.55 7.67 13.64
CA GLY A 55 9.17 6.56 12.93
C GLY A 55 8.28 5.91 11.90
N HIS A 56 8.89 5.39 10.84
CA HIS A 56 8.24 4.51 9.89
C HIS A 56 8.88 3.13 9.99
N LEU A 57 8.10 2.11 10.34
CA LEU A 57 8.54 0.72 10.37
C LEU A 57 7.97 0.00 9.14
N TYR A 58 8.85 -0.51 8.29
CA TYR A 58 8.50 -1.12 7.01
C TYR A 58 8.40 -2.63 7.15
N PHE A 59 7.30 -3.22 6.69
CA PHE A 59 7.07 -4.65 6.78
C PHE A 59 6.66 -5.26 5.44
N ALA A 60 7.09 -6.49 5.19
CA ALA A 60 6.59 -7.33 4.12
C ALA A 60 5.34 -8.09 4.60
N HIS A 61 4.18 -7.77 4.04
CA HIS A 61 2.93 -8.47 4.32
C HIS A 61 2.81 -9.73 3.44
N PRO A 62 2.26 -10.85 3.95
CA PRO A 62 2.18 -12.10 3.19
C PRO A 62 1.21 -12.05 2.00
N GLY A 63 0.39 -11.01 1.91
CA GLY A 63 -0.60 -10.79 0.87
C GLY A 63 -1.98 -10.46 1.45
N GLY A 64 -2.89 -10.07 0.58
CA GLY A 64 -4.20 -9.55 0.97
C GLY A 64 -4.25 -8.02 0.87
N ILE A 65 -5.44 -7.47 1.09
CA ILE A 65 -5.66 -6.03 1.05
C ILE A 65 -5.60 -5.48 2.46
N VAL A 66 -4.63 -4.62 2.72
CA VAL A 66 -4.52 -3.88 3.98
C VAL A 66 -4.90 -2.42 3.71
N ARG A 67 -6.02 -2.00 4.25
CA ARG A 67 -6.47 -0.61 4.10
C ARG A 67 -5.69 0.30 5.05
N PRO A 68 -5.32 1.50 4.62
CA PRO A 68 -4.72 2.48 5.52
C PRO A 68 -5.69 2.86 6.64
N SER A 69 -5.18 3.09 7.83
CA SER A 69 -5.97 3.57 8.96
C SER A 69 -5.15 4.54 9.80
N VAL A 70 -5.84 5.48 10.45
CA VAL A 70 -5.23 6.52 11.29
C VAL A 70 -5.64 6.29 12.74
N GLY A 71 -4.65 6.11 13.62
CA GLY A 71 -4.86 5.98 15.07
C GLY A 71 -5.73 4.81 15.51
N LYS A 72 -5.96 3.81 14.65
CA LYS A 72 -6.86 2.67 14.95
C LYS A 72 -6.19 1.57 15.77
N LEU A 73 -4.88 1.40 15.63
CA LEU A 73 -4.11 0.46 16.47
C LEU A 73 -3.93 1.04 17.86
N ALA A 74 -3.50 2.29 17.93
CA ALA A 74 -3.42 3.12 19.12
C ALA A 74 -3.24 4.59 18.67
N PRO A 75 -3.48 5.59 19.55
CA PRO A 75 -3.22 6.98 19.22
C PRO A 75 -1.76 7.17 18.72
N GLY A 76 -1.59 7.91 17.62
CA GLY A 76 -0.27 8.15 17.01
C GLY A 76 0.35 6.96 16.31
N ILE A 77 -0.42 5.90 16.03
CA ILE A 77 0.02 4.75 15.24
C ILE A 77 -0.92 4.54 14.06
N ASP A 78 -0.40 4.83 12.87
CA ASP A 78 -1.11 4.73 11.61
C ASP A 78 -0.65 3.51 10.83
N VAL A 79 -1.56 2.90 10.09
CA VAL A 79 -1.26 1.85 9.12
C VAL A 79 -1.26 2.45 7.72
N ARG A 80 -0.19 2.28 6.99
CA ARG A 80 -0.02 2.68 5.59
C ARG A 80 0.05 1.43 4.72
N GLY A 81 -1.10 1.04 4.19
CA GLY A 81 -1.26 -0.13 3.33
C GLY A 81 -1.70 0.26 1.91
N ASP A 82 -2.54 -0.57 1.28
CA ASP A 82 -2.97 -0.39 -0.10
C ASP A 82 -3.61 0.97 -0.37
N GLY A 83 -3.07 1.64 -1.42
CA GLY A 83 -3.57 2.95 -1.85
C GLY A 83 -3.07 4.13 -1.03
N SER A 84 -2.13 3.92 -0.10
CA SER A 84 -1.42 4.97 0.61
C SER A 84 0.02 5.11 0.16
N TYR A 85 0.69 6.12 0.66
CA TYR A 85 2.13 6.32 0.49
C TYR A 85 2.75 6.82 1.79
N ILE A 86 4.07 6.72 1.89
CA ILE A 86 4.88 7.24 2.98
C ILE A 86 6.04 8.05 2.42
N VAL A 87 6.41 9.12 3.11
CA VAL A 87 7.58 9.92 2.75
C VAL A 87 8.84 9.19 3.19
N ALA A 88 9.85 9.15 2.33
CA ALA A 88 11.11 8.42 2.57
C ALA A 88 12.33 9.34 2.46
N PRO A 89 13.47 8.97 3.08
CA PRO A 89 14.74 9.67 2.89
C PRO A 89 15.18 9.75 1.42
N PRO A 90 15.87 10.80 1.01
CA PRO A 90 16.34 11.93 1.79
C PRO A 90 15.39 13.13 1.81
N SER A 91 14.09 12.92 1.86
CA SER A 91 13.09 13.98 1.89
C SER A 91 13.29 14.95 3.05
N LEU A 92 12.98 16.23 2.82
CA LEU A 92 12.99 17.26 3.84
C LEU A 92 11.59 17.42 4.45
N HIS A 93 11.47 17.32 5.76
CA HIS A 93 10.25 17.61 6.48
C HIS A 93 10.04 19.13 6.63
N ALA A 94 8.80 19.57 6.82
CA ALA A 94 8.45 20.99 7.01
C ALA A 94 9.12 21.62 8.26
N SER A 95 9.60 20.82 9.21
CA SER A 95 10.41 21.28 10.36
C SER A 95 11.82 21.68 9.98
N GLY A 96 12.27 21.45 8.74
CA GLY A 96 13.64 21.66 8.31
C GLY A 96 14.58 20.49 8.55
N LYS A 97 14.12 19.41 9.19
CA LYS A 97 14.88 18.16 9.37
C LYS A 97 14.60 17.19 8.23
N GLN A 98 15.59 16.39 7.88
CA GLN A 98 15.41 15.30 6.90
C GLN A 98 14.79 14.07 7.53
N TYR A 99 14.19 13.24 6.68
CA TYR A 99 13.90 11.84 6.97
C TYR A 99 15.20 11.05 6.83
N GLU A 100 15.51 10.18 7.76
CA GLU A 100 16.77 9.44 7.80
C GLU A 100 16.53 7.94 7.97
N TRP A 101 17.30 7.10 7.21
CA TRP A 101 17.26 5.66 7.42
C TRP A 101 17.95 5.32 8.74
N ILE A 102 17.28 4.58 9.63
CA ILE A 102 17.88 4.12 10.90
C ILE A 102 18.96 3.06 10.61
N HIS A 103 18.74 2.25 9.59
CA HIS A 103 19.70 1.24 9.14
C HIS A 103 19.99 1.45 7.65
N PRO A 104 21.21 1.07 7.18
CA PRO A 104 21.55 1.17 5.76
C PRO A 104 20.58 0.36 4.89
N LEU A 105 20.04 0.98 3.85
CA LEU A 105 19.07 0.38 2.93
C LEU A 105 19.67 -0.84 2.17
N GLU A 106 20.99 -0.83 1.97
CA GLU A 106 21.71 -1.86 1.22
C GLU A 106 21.79 -3.20 1.97
N VAL A 107 21.61 -3.18 3.29
CA VAL A 107 21.76 -4.38 4.16
C VAL A 107 20.52 -4.72 4.95
N THR A 108 19.48 -3.90 4.89
CA THR A 108 18.25 -4.08 5.67
C THR A 108 17.05 -4.18 4.76
N GLU A 109 16.35 -5.29 4.83
CA GLU A 109 15.07 -5.48 4.11
C GLU A 109 13.88 -5.36 5.08
N PRO A 110 12.68 -5.04 4.56
CA PRO A 110 11.47 -5.10 5.37
C PRO A 110 11.27 -6.51 5.93
N ALA A 111 11.21 -6.61 7.27
CA ALA A 111 10.92 -7.87 7.94
C ALA A 111 9.49 -8.33 7.65
N ARG A 112 9.22 -9.62 7.82
CA ARG A 112 7.84 -10.11 7.77
C ARG A 112 7.04 -9.49 8.90
N ILE A 113 5.86 -8.97 8.58
CA ILE A 113 4.95 -8.41 9.57
C ILE A 113 4.57 -9.49 10.60
N PRO A 114 4.64 -9.20 11.93
CA PRO A 114 4.31 -10.18 12.95
C PRO A 114 2.83 -10.57 12.90
N LEU A 115 2.53 -11.84 13.21
CA LEU A 115 1.14 -12.33 13.18
C LEU A 115 0.21 -11.59 14.13
N TRP A 116 0.71 -11.15 15.29
CA TRP A 116 -0.10 -10.37 16.22
C TRP A 116 -0.51 -9.03 15.62
N LEU A 117 0.37 -8.38 14.86
CA LEU A 117 0.10 -7.10 14.21
C LEU A 117 -0.89 -7.27 13.05
N ILE A 118 -0.76 -8.34 12.24
CA ILE A 118 -1.76 -8.68 11.22
C ILE A 118 -3.15 -8.83 11.84
N ARG A 119 -3.26 -9.55 12.96
CA ARG A 119 -4.54 -9.76 13.66
C ARG A 119 -5.11 -8.44 14.17
N LEU A 120 -4.28 -7.63 14.81
CA LEU A 120 -4.70 -6.34 15.34
C LEU A 120 -5.17 -5.39 14.24
N ILE A 121 -4.45 -5.35 13.10
CA ILE A 121 -4.87 -4.58 11.93
C ILE A 121 -6.22 -5.09 11.41
N ALA A 122 -6.39 -6.40 11.27
CA ALA A 122 -7.64 -7.00 10.80
C ALA A 122 -8.83 -6.67 11.72
N GLU A 123 -8.63 -6.64 13.02
CA GLU A 123 -9.67 -6.26 14.00
C GLU A 123 -10.12 -4.80 13.87
N THR A 124 -9.23 -3.92 13.43
CA THR A 124 -9.53 -2.48 13.25
C THR A 124 -10.15 -2.17 11.89
N GLN A 125 -10.14 -3.14 10.97
CA GLN A 125 -10.71 -2.99 9.63
C GLN A 125 -12.14 -3.58 9.59
N PRO A 126 -13.05 -2.99 8.81
CA PRO A 126 -14.35 -3.61 8.62
C PRO A 126 -14.17 -5.00 8.02
N PRO A 127 -14.98 -5.98 8.44
CA PRO A 127 -14.86 -7.35 7.97
C PRO A 127 -14.88 -7.39 6.44
N THR A 128 -13.82 -7.90 5.84
CA THR A 128 -13.81 -8.28 4.45
C THR A 128 -14.61 -9.58 4.37
N THR A 129 -15.86 -9.52 3.96
CA THR A 129 -16.60 -10.69 3.55
C THR A 129 -15.92 -11.28 2.32
N HIS A 130 -14.96 -12.16 2.54
CA HIS A 130 -14.42 -13.01 1.48
C HIS A 130 -15.50 -14.06 1.14
N THR A 131 -16.41 -13.69 0.27
CA THR A 131 -17.17 -14.69 -0.44
C THR A 131 -16.23 -15.25 -1.52
N THR A 132 -15.65 -16.40 -1.24
CA THR A 132 -14.93 -17.22 -2.22
C THR A 132 -15.93 -17.68 -3.27
N THR A 133 -16.08 -16.90 -4.31
CA THR A 133 -16.69 -17.34 -5.57
C THR A 133 -15.70 -17.06 -6.67
N ALA A 134 -15.29 -18.11 -7.35
CA ALA A 134 -14.47 -18.06 -8.54
C ALA A 134 -15.20 -17.20 -9.60
N GLY A 135 -14.65 -16.00 -9.84
CA GLY A 135 -15.20 -15.00 -10.75
C GLY A 135 -14.88 -13.62 -10.19
N ALA A 136 -14.15 -12.80 -10.93
CA ALA A 136 -13.67 -11.49 -10.52
C ALA A 136 -14.77 -10.65 -9.87
N ALA A 137 -14.92 -10.76 -8.54
CA ALA A 137 -15.86 -9.95 -7.77
C ALA A 137 -15.27 -8.55 -7.64
N ILE A 138 -15.96 -7.61 -8.22
CA ILE A 138 -15.74 -6.17 -8.08
C ILE A 138 -15.89 -5.83 -6.59
N PRO A 139 -14.88 -5.26 -5.90
CA PRO A 139 -15.00 -4.87 -4.50
C PRO A 139 -16.05 -3.76 -4.36
N GLY A 140 -17.19 -4.10 -3.79
CA GLY A 140 -18.26 -3.15 -3.51
C GLY A 140 -19.46 -3.91 -2.96
N ASP A 141 -20.08 -3.34 -1.95
CA ASP A 141 -21.31 -3.82 -1.28
C ASP A 141 -22.55 -3.91 -2.20
N GLY A 142 -22.40 -3.69 -3.51
CA GLY A 142 -23.50 -3.66 -4.46
C GLY A 142 -24.40 -2.43 -4.36
N GLY A 143 -24.17 -1.54 -3.40
CA GLY A 143 -24.97 -0.35 -3.16
C GLY A 143 -24.73 0.78 -4.19
N PRO A 144 -25.56 1.84 -4.15
CA PRO A 144 -25.39 3.01 -5.01
C PRO A 144 -24.07 3.76 -4.72
N ILE A 145 -23.44 4.27 -5.76
CA ILE A 145 -22.24 5.11 -5.67
C ILE A 145 -22.69 6.56 -5.77
N LEU A 146 -22.61 7.29 -4.66
CA LEU A 146 -23.13 8.64 -4.56
C LEU A 146 -22.21 9.67 -5.18
N GLU A 147 -22.78 10.84 -5.48
CA GLU A 147 -22.04 12.00 -5.95
C GLU A 147 -20.88 12.37 -5.00
N GLY A 148 -19.71 12.72 -5.59
CA GLY A 148 -18.49 12.97 -4.81
C GLY A 148 -17.58 11.75 -4.65
N GLU A 149 -18.11 10.52 -4.69
CA GLU A 149 -17.31 9.29 -4.62
C GLU A 149 -17.11 8.58 -5.96
N ARG A 150 -17.92 8.91 -6.96
CA ARG A 150 -17.96 8.21 -8.26
C ARG A 150 -16.62 8.13 -8.95
N ASP A 151 -15.98 9.27 -9.18
CA ASP A 151 -14.67 9.35 -9.87
C ASP A 151 -13.59 8.57 -9.12
N LYS A 152 -13.54 8.73 -7.79
CA LYS A 152 -12.55 8.05 -6.93
C LYS A 152 -12.73 6.53 -6.96
N ARG A 153 -13.98 6.05 -6.83
CA ARG A 153 -14.28 4.61 -6.85
C ARG A 153 -14.01 3.99 -8.20
N LEU A 154 -14.43 4.63 -9.29
CA LEU A 154 -14.22 4.15 -10.64
C LEU A 154 -12.73 4.16 -11.02
N ALA A 155 -11.98 5.21 -10.66
CA ALA A 155 -10.54 5.27 -10.88
C ALA A 155 -9.78 4.18 -10.07
N SER A 156 -10.17 3.95 -8.81
CA SER A 156 -9.58 2.90 -7.98
C SER A 156 -9.78 1.50 -8.58
N LEU A 157 -10.99 1.21 -9.04
CA LEU A 157 -11.31 -0.05 -9.72
C LEU A 157 -10.50 -0.22 -11.01
N SER A 158 -10.47 0.82 -11.84
CA SER A 158 -9.69 0.83 -13.08
C SER A 158 -8.21 0.53 -12.82
N GLY A 159 -7.65 1.12 -11.77
CA GLY A 159 -6.27 0.86 -11.34
C GLY A 159 -6.06 -0.60 -10.91
N ALA A 160 -7.02 -1.19 -10.20
CA ALA A 160 -6.96 -2.59 -9.80
C ALA A 160 -6.99 -3.53 -11.02
N MET A 161 -7.90 -3.28 -11.97
CA MET A 161 -7.99 -4.04 -13.22
C MET A 161 -6.70 -3.93 -14.05
N ARG A 162 -6.13 -2.72 -14.15
CA ARG A 162 -4.89 -2.49 -14.90
C ARG A 162 -3.70 -3.25 -14.30
N ARG A 163 -3.60 -3.30 -12.97
CA ARG A 163 -2.60 -4.13 -12.27
C ARG A 163 -2.74 -5.62 -12.55
N GLN A 164 -3.94 -6.08 -12.85
CA GLN A 164 -4.22 -7.47 -13.25
C GLN A 164 -4.03 -7.72 -14.76
N GLY A 165 -3.61 -6.71 -15.51
CA GLY A 165 -3.32 -6.84 -16.93
C GLY A 165 -4.43 -6.36 -17.88
N ALA A 166 -5.56 -5.86 -17.34
CA ALA A 166 -6.67 -5.42 -18.16
C ALA A 166 -6.28 -4.30 -19.14
N THR A 167 -6.77 -4.39 -20.37
CA THR A 167 -6.64 -3.35 -21.41
C THR A 167 -7.53 -2.15 -21.12
N GLY A 168 -7.26 -1.02 -21.77
CA GLY A 168 -8.12 0.18 -21.65
C GLY A 168 -9.57 -0.07 -22.07
N ALA A 169 -9.79 -0.92 -23.09
CA ALA A 169 -11.12 -1.30 -23.56
C ALA A 169 -11.88 -2.14 -22.53
N GLU A 170 -11.24 -3.13 -21.93
CA GLU A 170 -11.84 -3.96 -20.87
C GLU A 170 -12.17 -3.14 -19.63
N ILE A 171 -11.30 -2.17 -19.26
CA ILE A 171 -11.55 -1.23 -18.19
C ILE A 171 -12.79 -0.39 -18.50
N LEU A 172 -12.89 0.18 -19.71
CA LEU A 172 -14.03 1.01 -20.10
C LEU A 172 -15.35 0.22 -20.03
N THR A 173 -15.39 -1.00 -20.56
CA THR A 173 -16.55 -1.87 -20.48
C THR A 173 -17.00 -2.15 -19.04
N ALA A 174 -16.03 -2.40 -18.15
CA ALA A 174 -16.33 -2.60 -16.73
C ALA A 174 -16.85 -1.31 -16.06
N LEU A 175 -16.31 -0.15 -16.42
CA LEU A 175 -16.77 1.14 -15.90
C LEU A 175 -18.20 1.44 -16.35
N GLU A 176 -18.57 1.13 -17.59
CA GLU A 176 -19.93 1.29 -18.13
C GLU A 176 -20.93 0.44 -17.34
N ALA A 177 -20.60 -0.82 -17.09
CA ALA A 177 -21.43 -1.71 -16.30
C ALA A 177 -21.65 -1.21 -14.87
N ILE A 178 -20.62 -0.64 -14.24
CA ILE A 178 -20.68 -0.14 -12.86
C ILE A 178 -21.35 1.22 -12.78
N ASN A 179 -21.26 2.02 -13.84
CA ASN A 179 -21.84 3.36 -13.90
C ASN A 179 -23.36 3.36 -13.70
N GLY A 180 -24.04 2.26 -14.02
CA GLY A 180 -25.47 2.07 -13.69
C GLY A 180 -25.77 2.14 -12.18
N ARG A 181 -24.75 1.98 -11.32
CA ARG A 181 -24.85 2.13 -9.86
C ARG A 181 -24.52 3.54 -9.36
N CYS A 182 -23.97 4.39 -10.23
CA CYS A 182 -23.68 5.78 -9.88
C CYS A 182 -24.97 6.61 -9.85
N VAL A 183 -25.10 7.45 -8.82
CA VAL A 183 -26.28 8.32 -8.64
C VAL A 183 -25.84 9.77 -8.47
N PRO A 184 -26.10 10.60 -9.51
CA PRO A 184 -26.47 10.27 -10.90
C PRO A 184 -25.33 9.56 -11.65
N PRO A 185 -25.61 8.83 -12.74
CA PRO A 185 -24.57 8.22 -13.57
C PRO A 185 -23.59 9.27 -14.13
N LEU A 186 -22.32 8.88 -14.30
CA LEU A 186 -21.34 9.75 -14.96
C LEU A 186 -21.56 9.76 -16.48
N PRO A 187 -21.28 10.90 -17.14
CA PRO A 187 -21.27 10.97 -18.60
C PRO A 187 -20.26 10.00 -19.21
N GLN A 188 -20.56 9.45 -20.39
CA GLN A 188 -19.68 8.53 -21.12
C GLN A 188 -18.25 9.09 -21.30
N ALA A 189 -18.12 10.36 -21.66
CA ALA A 189 -16.82 11.02 -21.80
C ALA A 189 -15.97 11.00 -20.52
N GLN A 190 -16.60 10.98 -19.33
CA GLN A 190 -15.88 10.89 -18.06
C GLN A 190 -15.37 9.46 -17.82
N LEU A 191 -16.13 8.43 -18.19
CA LEU A 191 -15.69 7.03 -18.11
C LEU A 191 -14.50 6.80 -19.03
N GLU A 192 -14.57 7.29 -20.27
CA GLU A 192 -13.47 7.23 -21.24
C GLU A 192 -12.21 7.93 -20.72
N LYS A 193 -12.39 9.12 -20.13
CA LYS A 193 -11.27 9.87 -19.51
C LYS A 193 -10.61 9.05 -18.40
N ILE A 194 -11.38 8.40 -17.54
CA ILE A 194 -10.84 7.55 -16.45
C ILE A 194 -10.11 6.35 -17.06
N ALA A 195 -10.74 5.62 -17.99
CA ALA A 195 -10.14 4.45 -18.63
C ALA A 195 -8.84 4.78 -19.36
N ASN A 196 -8.85 5.85 -20.16
CA ASN A 196 -7.68 6.32 -20.91
C ASN A 196 -6.55 6.82 -20.00
N SER A 197 -6.89 7.46 -18.87
CA SER A 197 -5.89 7.88 -17.89
C SER A 197 -5.15 6.70 -17.29
N ILE A 198 -5.88 5.66 -16.93
CA ILE A 198 -5.31 4.44 -16.32
C ILE A 198 -4.58 3.58 -17.35
N ALA A 199 -5.06 3.52 -18.60
CA ALA A 199 -4.42 2.75 -19.67
C ALA A 199 -2.99 3.22 -20.01
N ARG A 200 -2.61 4.44 -19.64
CA ARG A 200 -1.23 4.97 -19.81
C ARG A 200 -0.21 4.24 -18.92
N TYR A 201 -0.64 3.66 -17.81
CA TYR A 201 0.26 2.90 -16.94
C TYR A 201 0.52 1.52 -17.54
N PRO A 202 1.71 0.93 -17.34
CA PRO A 202 2.00 -0.44 -17.76
C PRO A 202 0.95 -1.40 -17.22
N ALA A 203 0.51 -2.35 -18.05
CA ALA A 203 -0.31 -3.45 -17.56
C ALA A 203 0.51 -4.28 -16.57
N GLY A 204 -0.06 -4.61 -15.42
CA GLY A 204 0.58 -5.51 -14.48
C GLY A 204 0.84 -6.86 -15.16
N GLN A 205 2.05 -7.39 -15.04
CA GLN A 205 2.30 -8.78 -15.37
C GLN A 205 1.78 -9.63 -14.21
N PRO A 206 1.10 -10.76 -14.46
CA PRO A 206 0.80 -11.71 -13.40
C PRO A 206 2.11 -12.09 -12.74
N SER A 207 2.19 -11.97 -11.42
CA SER A 207 3.37 -12.38 -10.66
C SER A 207 3.72 -13.81 -11.04
N PRO A 208 4.96 -14.12 -11.46
CA PRO A 208 5.35 -15.47 -11.77
C PRO A 208 5.10 -16.34 -10.53
N PRO A 209 4.66 -17.60 -10.68
CA PRO A 209 4.45 -18.48 -9.55
C PRO A 209 5.71 -18.56 -8.70
N SER A 210 5.55 -18.56 -7.39
CA SER A 210 6.60 -18.45 -6.37
C SER A 210 7.80 -19.41 -6.55
N ALA A 211 7.66 -20.41 -7.38
CA ALA A 211 8.72 -21.42 -7.70
C ALA A 211 9.89 -20.87 -8.54
N MET A 212 9.77 -19.69 -9.17
CA MET A 212 10.82 -19.14 -10.02
C MET A 212 11.71 -18.07 -9.35
N ARG A 213 11.56 -17.82 -8.04
CA ARG A 213 12.50 -17.01 -7.27
C ARG A 213 13.66 -17.82 -6.68
N GLY A 214 14.06 -18.88 -7.35
CA GLY A 214 15.17 -19.74 -6.96
C GLY A 214 16.33 -19.67 -7.94
N ARG A 215 17.45 -19.14 -7.43
CA ARG A 215 18.81 -19.13 -7.94
C ARG A 215 19.22 -17.90 -8.73
N ARG A 216 19.91 -17.03 -8.03
CA ARG A 216 21.02 -16.28 -8.62
C ARG A 216 22.08 -17.30 -9.05
N PRO A 217 22.67 -17.20 -10.26
CA PRO A 217 23.81 -18.03 -10.61
C PRO A 217 24.99 -17.63 -9.71
N ASP A 218 25.44 -18.60 -8.92
CA ASP A 218 26.70 -18.53 -8.19
C ASP A 218 27.86 -18.33 -9.14
N GLY A 219 28.80 -17.49 -8.74
CA GLY A 219 30.19 -17.65 -9.10
C GLY A 219 30.74 -16.79 -10.25
N ALA A 220 31.20 -15.60 -9.88
CA ALA A 220 32.41 -15.07 -10.49
C ALA A 220 33.38 -14.64 -9.40
N VAL A 221 34.16 -15.57 -8.92
CA VAL A 221 35.42 -15.32 -8.23
C VAL A 221 36.32 -14.53 -9.20
N ARG A 222 36.54 -13.26 -8.94
CA ARG A 222 37.67 -12.54 -9.54
C ARG A 222 38.87 -12.73 -8.63
N ASN A 223 39.71 -13.69 -9.02
CA ASN A 223 41.08 -13.74 -8.57
C ASN A 223 41.82 -12.51 -9.08
N GLY A 224 42.59 -11.94 -8.15
CA GLY A 224 43.38 -10.76 -8.25
C GLY A 224 44.55 -10.78 -9.24
N ARG A 225 45.10 -9.68 -9.42
CA ARG A 225 46.55 -9.39 -9.31
C ARG A 225 46.68 -7.91 -9.05
#